data_1b028668d48cc838e6aa07449d29bbc7
#
_entry.id   1b028668d48cc838e6aa07449d29bbc7
#
_cell.length_a   1.000
_cell.length_b   1.000
_cell.length_c   1.000
_cell.angle_alpha   90.00
_cell.angle_beta   90.00
_cell.angle_gamma   90.00
#
_symmetry.space_group_name_H-M   'P 1'
#
loop_
_entity.id
_entity.type
_entity.pdbx_description
1 polymer ?
#
loop_
_entity_poly.entity_id
_entity_poly.type
_entity_poly.pdbx_seq_one_letter_code
_entity_poly.pdbx_strand_id
1 'polypeptide(L)'
;MVIPALLVVVLAVLIGTGPAFIGQRIEELPVEPTPYTKAEDAGATMYNLALFFVLLVAATAVIYIMFTRRRLLSLFLSFIWFVLSVGVFQFYVIMYYWAGFIDEINAVRLMWASLLFGALTVFLLRRRRGDLLLGFLGSLAGAMFVWLLPPATVVALLAALPIYDYVMVSKGLLGKMVRRSREMSLPSAGGGEGGKADTPLFGFVVRLKTLSLGVGDFVVYSMALSFLAMRLVEYGRDMALIAVGLGAVLIYFGLKLTVEVFLKRWGYGPALPFPMLLLSPLISLAWFF
;
A
#
# COMPACT_ATOMS: atom_id res chain seq x y z
N MET A 1 16.74 10.45 0.68
CA MET A 1 16.73 8.99 0.50
C MET A 1 15.32 8.38 0.53
N VAL A 2 14.37 8.98 1.25
CA VAL A 2 12.94 8.61 1.27
C VAL A 2 12.18 9.23 0.08
N ILE A 3 12.73 10.27 -0.53
CA ILE A 3 12.10 11.06 -1.60
C ILE A 3 11.58 10.19 -2.77
N PRO A 4 12.33 9.22 -3.34
CA PRO A 4 11.79 8.43 -4.45
C PRO A 4 10.55 7.61 -4.07
N ALA A 5 10.50 7.06 -2.83
CA ALA A 5 9.33 6.34 -2.34
C ALA A 5 8.13 7.28 -2.22
N LEU A 6 8.35 8.47 -1.66
CA LEU A 6 7.30 9.46 -1.51
C LEU A 6 6.77 9.97 -2.85
N LEU A 7 7.65 10.21 -3.82
CA LEU A 7 7.24 10.56 -5.18
C LEU A 7 6.37 9.48 -5.82
N VAL A 8 6.70 8.22 -5.61
CA VAL A 8 5.89 7.08 -6.08
C VAL A 8 4.50 7.09 -5.42
N VAL A 9 4.43 7.34 -4.11
CA VAL A 9 3.15 7.45 -3.38
C VAL A 9 2.33 8.62 -3.94
N VAL A 10 2.90 9.81 -4.04
CA VAL A 10 2.20 11.00 -4.53
C VAL A 10 1.71 10.81 -5.96
N LEU A 11 2.56 10.26 -6.85
CA LEU A 11 2.16 9.96 -8.24
C LEU A 11 0.99 8.97 -8.28
N ALA A 12 1.04 7.91 -7.47
CA ALA A 12 -0.02 6.93 -7.40
C ALA A 12 -1.32 7.54 -6.84
N VAL A 13 -1.23 8.43 -5.84
CA VAL A 13 -2.39 9.16 -5.30
C VAL A 13 -3.00 10.05 -6.38
N LEU A 14 -2.21 10.84 -7.11
CA LEU A 14 -2.73 11.70 -8.18
C LEU A 14 -3.41 10.91 -9.30
N ILE A 15 -2.85 9.76 -9.68
CA ILE A 15 -3.47 8.85 -10.64
C ILE A 15 -4.72 8.21 -10.02
N GLY A 16 -4.62 7.73 -8.78
CA GLY A 16 -5.71 7.01 -8.10
C GLY A 16 -6.91 7.87 -7.78
N THR A 17 -6.72 9.15 -7.50
CA THR A 17 -7.78 10.12 -7.24
C THR A 17 -8.14 10.96 -8.47
N GLY A 18 -7.41 10.80 -9.58
CA GLY A 18 -7.64 11.51 -10.84
C GLY A 18 -9.10 11.57 -11.31
N PRO A 19 -9.88 10.47 -11.27
CA PRO A 19 -11.30 10.50 -11.61
C PRO A 19 -12.11 11.51 -10.80
N ALA A 20 -11.82 11.73 -9.52
CA ALA A 20 -12.48 12.73 -8.69
C ALA A 20 -12.14 14.17 -9.09
N PHE A 21 -10.96 14.41 -9.67
CA PHE A 21 -10.52 15.73 -10.14
C PHE A 21 -11.08 16.11 -11.52
N ILE A 22 -11.52 15.13 -12.34
CA ILE A 22 -11.96 15.36 -13.73
C ILE A 22 -13.39 15.95 -13.80
N GLY A 23 -14.17 15.88 -12.74
CA GLY A 23 -15.34 16.76 -12.59
C GLY A 23 -16.70 16.15 -12.83
N GLN A 24 -16.84 14.87 -13.14
CA GLN A 24 -18.12 14.17 -12.98
C GLN A 24 -18.13 13.50 -11.60
N ARG A 25 -19.09 13.90 -10.76
CA ARG A 25 -19.35 13.15 -9.51
C ARG A 25 -19.72 11.73 -9.92
N ILE A 26 -18.89 10.77 -9.53
CA ILE A 26 -19.25 9.36 -9.60
C ILE A 26 -20.17 9.12 -8.40
N GLU A 27 -21.47 9.34 -8.60
CA GLU A 27 -22.49 9.21 -7.52
C GLU A 27 -22.60 7.76 -7.05
N GLU A 28 -22.43 6.81 -7.96
CA GLU A 28 -22.39 5.38 -7.62
C GLU A 28 -21.17 4.74 -8.22
N LEU A 29 -20.43 4.00 -7.41
CA LEU A 29 -19.30 3.23 -7.91
C LEU A 29 -19.80 2.12 -8.83
N PRO A 30 -19.22 1.98 -10.04
CA PRO A 30 -19.56 0.90 -10.96
C PRO A 30 -19.09 -0.48 -10.47
N VAL A 31 -18.41 -0.52 -9.32
CA VAL A 31 -17.87 -1.75 -8.71
C VAL A 31 -18.39 -1.87 -7.29
N GLU A 32 -19.02 -3.00 -6.98
CA GLU A 32 -19.41 -3.29 -5.61
C GLU A 32 -18.20 -3.69 -4.76
N PRO A 33 -18.08 -3.16 -3.54
CA PRO A 33 -16.92 -3.42 -2.66
C PRO A 33 -16.99 -4.78 -1.96
N THR A 34 -17.61 -5.79 -2.55
CA THR A 34 -17.68 -7.12 -1.94
C THR A 34 -16.29 -7.67 -1.58
N PRO A 35 -16.07 -8.19 -0.38
CA PRO A 35 -17.03 -8.54 0.68
C PRO A 35 -17.31 -7.42 1.70
N TYR A 36 -16.87 -6.20 1.48
CA TYR A 36 -17.12 -5.06 2.36
C TYR A 36 -18.53 -4.47 2.13
N THR A 37 -19.07 -3.77 3.14
CA THR A 37 -20.35 -3.06 3.02
C THR A 37 -20.13 -1.56 2.88
N LYS A 38 -20.99 -0.90 2.07
CA LYS A 38 -21.00 0.56 1.86
C LYS A 38 -21.79 1.32 2.95
N ALA A 39 -22.48 0.62 3.85
CA ALA A 39 -23.23 1.29 4.91
C ALA A 39 -22.29 2.11 5.82
N GLU A 40 -22.76 3.30 6.23
CA GLU A 40 -21.97 4.26 7.01
C GLU A 40 -22.25 4.20 8.50
N ASP A 41 -23.01 3.19 8.96
CA ASP A 41 -23.29 3.00 10.37
C ASP A 41 -22.08 2.39 11.13
N ALA A 42 -22.11 2.52 12.46
CA ALA A 42 -21.04 2.01 13.31
C ALA A 42 -20.89 0.48 13.22
N GLY A 43 -21.99 -0.26 13.01
CA GLY A 43 -21.99 -1.71 12.85
C GLY A 43 -21.27 -2.13 11.58
N ALA A 44 -21.55 -1.47 10.46
CA ALA A 44 -20.90 -1.68 9.18
C ALA A 44 -19.38 -1.35 9.25
N THR A 45 -19.02 -0.26 9.92
CA THR A 45 -17.61 0.10 10.15
C THR A 45 -16.89 -0.98 10.93
N MET A 46 -17.47 -1.48 12.01
CA MET A 46 -16.90 -2.58 12.81
C MET A 46 -16.80 -3.88 12.02
N TYR A 47 -17.81 -4.21 11.21
CA TYR A 47 -17.77 -5.37 10.33
C TYR A 47 -16.62 -5.26 9.31
N ASN A 48 -16.52 -4.14 8.61
CA ASN A 48 -15.47 -3.91 7.61
C ASN A 48 -14.07 -3.97 8.25
N LEU A 49 -13.90 -3.37 9.42
CA LEU A 49 -12.64 -3.39 10.18
C LEU A 49 -12.27 -4.81 10.60
N ALA A 50 -13.23 -5.54 11.19
CA ALA A 50 -13.02 -6.93 11.60
C ALA A 50 -12.67 -7.83 10.43
N LEU A 51 -13.40 -7.70 9.29
CA LEU A 51 -13.14 -8.44 8.08
C LEU A 51 -11.74 -8.16 7.52
N PHE A 52 -11.33 -6.89 7.48
CA PHE A 52 -10.00 -6.50 7.03
C PHE A 52 -8.90 -7.18 7.87
N PHE A 53 -9.02 -7.13 9.21
CA PHE A 53 -8.03 -7.76 10.09
C PHE A 53 -8.06 -9.29 10.02
N VAL A 54 -9.22 -9.92 9.86
CA VAL A 54 -9.32 -11.37 9.64
C VAL A 54 -8.59 -11.77 8.36
N LEU A 55 -8.82 -11.05 7.26
CA LEU A 55 -8.12 -11.29 5.99
C LEU A 55 -6.60 -11.06 6.10
N LEU A 56 -6.19 -10.01 6.82
CA LEU A 56 -4.78 -9.70 7.05
C LEU A 56 -4.08 -10.81 7.86
N VAL A 57 -4.72 -11.28 8.94
CA VAL A 57 -4.19 -12.39 9.76
C VAL A 57 -4.16 -13.68 8.96
N ALA A 58 -5.23 -13.99 8.21
CA ALA A 58 -5.28 -15.18 7.35
C ALA A 58 -4.18 -15.17 6.29
N ALA A 59 -3.98 -14.03 5.60
CA ALA A 59 -2.91 -13.87 4.62
C ALA A 59 -1.53 -14.07 5.27
N THR A 60 -1.31 -13.48 6.45
CA THR A 60 -0.06 -13.63 7.21
C THR A 60 0.17 -15.10 7.61
N ALA A 61 -0.87 -15.81 8.05
CA ALA A 61 -0.79 -17.22 8.40
C ALA A 61 -0.44 -18.10 7.19
N VAL A 62 -1.09 -17.87 6.04
CA VAL A 62 -0.79 -18.58 4.79
C VAL A 62 0.66 -18.37 4.39
N ILE A 63 1.16 -17.12 4.40
CA ILE A 63 2.55 -16.80 4.09
C ILE A 63 3.50 -17.50 5.07
N TYR A 64 3.18 -17.50 6.36
CA TYR A 64 3.99 -18.17 7.39
C TYR A 64 4.08 -19.67 7.15
N ILE A 65 2.96 -20.35 6.84
CA ILE A 65 2.94 -21.79 6.53
C ILE A 65 3.77 -22.06 5.26
N MET A 66 3.65 -21.22 4.24
CA MET A 66 4.37 -21.39 2.97
C MET A 66 5.86 -21.01 3.06
N PHE A 67 6.27 -20.31 4.12
CA PHE A 67 7.65 -19.84 4.30
C PHE A 67 8.68 -20.99 4.34
N THR A 68 8.27 -22.17 4.79
CA THR A 68 9.12 -23.37 4.81
C THR A 68 9.42 -23.91 3.40
N ARG A 69 8.54 -23.63 2.42
CA ARG A 69 8.63 -24.12 1.03
C ARG A 69 8.90 -22.96 0.07
N ARG A 70 10.14 -22.51 -0.02
CA ARG A 70 10.56 -21.33 -0.81
C ARG A 70 10.01 -21.27 -2.24
N ARG A 71 9.98 -22.42 -2.96
CA ARG A 71 9.46 -22.47 -4.34
C ARG A 71 7.95 -22.19 -4.39
N LEU A 72 7.19 -22.80 -3.47
CA LEU A 72 5.75 -22.61 -3.38
C LEU A 72 5.40 -21.18 -3.00
N LEU A 73 6.12 -20.61 -2.03
CA LEU A 73 5.97 -19.21 -1.63
C LEU A 73 6.24 -18.26 -2.82
N SER A 74 7.31 -18.49 -3.57
CA SER A 74 7.63 -17.64 -4.74
C SER A 74 6.57 -17.72 -5.84
N LEU A 75 6.01 -18.90 -6.10
CA LEU A 75 4.90 -19.06 -7.05
C LEU A 75 3.64 -18.36 -6.57
N PHE A 76 3.28 -18.57 -5.31
CA PHE A 76 2.11 -17.96 -4.68
C PHE A 76 2.20 -16.43 -4.70
N LEU A 77 3.34 -15.86 -4.31
CA LEU A 77 3.55 -14.42 -4.37
C LEU A 77 3.51 -13.88 -5.81
N SER A 78 4.09 -14.61 -6.77
CA SER A 78 4.00 -14.21 -8.18
C SER A 78 2.56 -14.19 -8.66
N PHE A 79 1.74 -15.18 -8.24
CA PHE A 79 0.32 -15.23 -8.57
C PHE A 79 -0.47 -14.08 -7.93
N ILE A 80 -0.25 -13.82 -6.63
CA ILE A 80 -0.89 -12.69 -5.94
C ILE A 80 -0.55 -11.37 -6.63
N TRP A 81 0.73 -11.12 -6.95
CA TRP A 81 1.13 -9.90 -7.62
C TRP A 81 0.59 -9.78 -9.04
N PHE A 82 0.45 -10.90 -9.74
CA PHE A 82 -0.23 -10.90 -11.04
C PHE A 82 -1.68 -10.45 -10.90
N VAL A 83 -2.46 -11.12 -10.03
CA VAL A 83 -3.88 -10.82 -9.81
C VAL A 83 -4.07 -9.38 -9.32
N LEU A 84 -3.26 -8.95 -8.35
CA LEU A 84 -3.33 -7.59 -7.81
C LEU A 84 -3.02 -6.54 -8.88
N SER A 85 -1.99 -6.76 -9.69
CA SER A 85 -1.61 -5.81 -10.76
C SER A 85 -2.71 -5.70 -11.82
N VAL A 86 -3.29 -6.83 -12.23
CA VAL A 86 -4.40 -6.85 -13.18
C VAL A 86 -5.63 -6.18 -12.58
N GLY A 87 -6.01 -6.55 -11.34
CA GLY A 87 -7.20 -6.02 -10.68
C GLY A 87 -7.12 -4.51 -10.44
N VAL A 88 -5.99 -4.01 -9.92
CA VAL A 88 -5.78 -2.57 -9.69
C VAL A 88 -5.81 -1.82 -11.03
N PHE A 89 -5.16 -2.33 -12.08
CA PHE A 89 -5.17 -1.70 -13.39
C PHE A 89 -6.59 -1.63 -13.97
N GLN A 90 -7.34 -2.75 -13.95
CA GLN A 90 -8.72 -2.82 -14.44
C GLN A 90 -9.65 -1.90 -13.65
N PHE A 91 -9.50 -1.84 -12.32
CA PHE A 91 -10.27 -0.93 -11.48
C PHE A 91 -10.13 0.52 -11.95
N TYR A 92 -8.90 0.99 -12.18
CA TYR A 92 -8.70 2.37 -12.64
C TYR A 92 -9.14 2.59 -14.08
N VAL A 93 -9.02 1.61 -14.97
CA VAL A 93 -9.60 1.71 -16.32
C VAL A 93 -11.11 1.94 -16.25
N ILE A 94 -11.82 1.19 -15.39
CA ILE A 94 -13.26 1.35 -15.16
C ILE A 94 -13.56 2.75 -14.60
N MET A 95 -12.82 3.18 -13.58
CA MET A 95 -13.02 4.49 -12.95
C MET A 95 -12.81 5.66 -13.93
N TYR A 96 -11.77 5.60 -14.78
CA TYR A 96 -11.51 6.61 -15.80
C TYR A 96 -12.50 6.56 -16.96
N TYR A 97 -13.03 5.39 -17.30
CA TYR A 97 -14.11 5.23 -18.26
C TYR A 97 -15.40 5.90 -17.74
N TRP A 98 -15.78 5.64 -16.50
CA TRP A 98 -16.96 6.26 -15.86
C TRP A 98 -16.80 7.77 -15.64
N ALA A 99 -15.58 8.24 -15.42
CA ALA A 99 -15.27 9.67 -15.39
C ALA A 99 -15.31 10.35 -16.78
N GLY A 100 -15.58 9.60 -17.85
CA GLY A 100 -15.66 10.12 -19.22
C GLY A 100 -14.30 10.47 -19.85
N PHE A 101 -13.19 10.02 -19.25
CA PHE A 101 -11.85 10.29 -19.78
C PHE A 101 -11.39 9.28 -20.83
N ILE A 102 -11.91 8.07 -20.78
CA ILE A 102 -11.59 6.98 -21.70
C ILE A 102 -12.89 6.54 -22.40
N ASP A 103 -12.87 6.37 -23.71
CA ASP A 103 -13.98 5.81 -24.47
C ASP A 103 -14.07 4.28 -24.31
N GLU A 104 -15.22 3.70 -24.62
CA GLU A 104 -15.50 2.27 -24.45
C GLU A 104 -14.49 1.37 -25.17
N ILE A 105 -14.15 1.72 -26.43
CA ILE A 105 -13.22 0.93 -27.24
C ILE A 105 -11.83 0.86 -26.60
N ASN A 106 -11.35 1.99 -26.11
CA ASN A 106 -10.05 2.06 -25.45
C ASN A 106 -10.10 1.43 -24.06
N ALA A 107 -11.21 1.54 -23.32
CA ALA A 107 -11.39 0.83 -22.05
C ALA A 107 -11.27 -0.69 -22.23
N VAL A 108 -11.95 -1.26 -23.23
CA VAL A 108 -11.85 -2.70 -23.53
C VAL A 108 -10.41 -3.10 -23.92
N ARG A 109 -9.73 -2.30 -24.75
CA ARG A 109 -8.32 -2.56 -25.11
C ARG A 109 -7.40 -2.53 -23.90
N LEU A 110 -7.58 -1.56 -23.00
CA LEU A 110 -6.80 -1.43 -21.78
C LEU A 110 -7.09 -2.57 -20.79
N MET A 111 -8.33 -3.05 -20.72
CA MET A 111 -8.65 -4.25 -19.93
C MET A 111 -7.88 -5.49 -20.39
N TRP A 112 -7.73 -5.72 -21.70
CA TRP A 112 -6.87 -6.77 -22.20
C TRP A 112 -5.38 -6.50 -21.96
N ALA A 113 -4.95 -5.26 -22.11
CA ALA A 113 -3.57 -4.84 -21.83
C ALA A 113 -3.17 -5.05 -20.34
N SER A 114 -4.16 -5.06 -19.42
CA SER A 114 -3.90 -5.33 -17.99
C SER A 114 -3.25 -6.70 -17.76
N LEU A 115 -3.58 -7.71 -18.56
CA LEU A 115 -2.96 -9.04 -18.45
C LEU A 115 -1.48 -9.00 -18.80
N LEU A 116 -1.11 -8.23 -19.83
CA LEU A 116 0.31 -8.00 -20.20
C LEU A 116 1.02 -7.21 -19.09
N PHE A 117 0.35 -6.21 -18.51
CA PHE A 117 0.90 -5.45 -17.37
C PHE A 117 1.13 -6.35 -16.15
N GLY A 118 0.19 -7.23 -15.82
CA GLY A 118 0.35 -8.21 -14.75
C GLY A 118 1.54 -9.16 -15.00
N ALA A 119 1.67 -9.69 -16.21
CA ALA A 119 2.79 -10.55 -16.61
C ALA A 119 4.13 -9.80 -16.52
N LEU A 120 4.19 -8.56 -17.01
CA LEU A 120 5.37 -7.69 -16.92
C LEU A 120 5.75 -7.41 -15.47
N THR A 121 4.77 -7.14 -14.60
CA THR A 121 4.99 -6.94 -13.16
C THR A 121 5.69 -8.16 -12.54
N VAL A 122 5.15 -9.36 -12.76
CA VAL A 122 5.74 -10.59 -12.24
C VAL A 122 7.15 -10.81 -12.80
N PHE A 123 7.36 -10.53 -14.09
CA PHE A 123 8.67 -10.65 -14.72
C PHE A 123 9.70 -9.69 -14.09
N LEU A 124 9.35 -8.43 -13.90
CA LEU A 124 10.23 -7.42 -13.27
C LEU A 124 10.54 -7.77 -11.81
N LEU A 125 9.54 -8.27 -11.07
CA LEU A 125 9.72 -8.72 -9.70
C LEU A 125 10.69 -9.90 -9.61
N ARG A 126 10.54 -10.91 -10.46
CA ARG A 126 11.46 -12.05 -10.51
C ARG A 126 12.88 -11.63 -10.88
N ARG A 127 13.04 -10.56 -11.67
CA ARG A 127 14.36 -9.99 -12.00
C ARG A 127 14.91 -9.04 -10.94
N ARG A 128 14.22 -8.85 -9.79
CA ARG A 128 14.59 -7.93 -8.70
C ARG A 128 14.79 -6.47 -9.15
N ARG A 129 14.07 -6.06 -10.19
CA ARG A 129 14.08 -4.68 -10.73
C ARG A 129 12.75 -3.94 -10.50
N GLY A 130 11.79 -4.57 -9.81
CA GLY A 130 10.43 -4.07 -9.64
C GLY A 130 10.13 -3.42 -8.29
N ASP A 131 11.13 -3.09 -7.47
CA ASP A 131 10.89 -2.61 -6.10
C ASP A 131 10.03 -1.33 -6.07
N LEU A 132 10.32 -0.32 -6.91
CA LEU A 132 9.50 0.88 -7.01
C LEU A 132 8.12 0.61 -7.63
N LEU A 133 8.02 -0.34 -8.55
CA LEU A 133 6.74 -0.77 -9.12
C LEU A 133 5.85 -1.42 -8.06
N LEU A 134 6.42 -2.20 -7.13
CA LEU A 134 5.70 -2.73 -5.98
C LEU A 134 5.12 -1.61 -5.10
N GLY A 135 5.94 -0.61 -4.78
CA GLY A 135 5.49 0.56 -4.03
C GLY A 135 4.38 1.31 -4.76
N PHE A 136 4.50 1.48 -6.08
CA PHE A 136 3.50 2.13 -6.91
C PHE A 136 2.17 1.36 -6.92
N LEU A 137 2.20 0.04 -7.17
CA LEU A 137 1.01 -0.81 -7.14
C LEU A 137 0.38 -0.87 -5.75
N GLY A 138 1.19 -0.97 -4.68
CA GLY A 138 0.70 -0.86 -3.31
C GLY A 138 0.01 0.46 -3.04
N SER A 139 0.60 1.56 -3.53
CA SER A 139 -0.01 2.90 -3.40
C SER A 139 -1.31 3.03 -4.19
N LEU A 140 -1.38 2.51 -5.41
CA LEU A 140 -2.64 2.47 -6.18
C LEU A 140 -3.71 1.63 -5.46
N ALA A 141 -3.33 0.48 -4.88
CA ALA A 141 -4.25 -0.32 -4.08
C ALA A 141 -4.75 0.44 -2.84
N GLY A 142 -3.90 1.22 -2.16
CA GLY A 142 -4.31 2.07 -1.05
C GLY A 142 -5.32 3.15 -1.47
N ALA A 143 -5.10 3.82 -2.60
CA ALA A 143 -6.05 4.77 -3.16
C ALA A 143 -7.38 4.08 -3.56
N MET A 144 -7.32 2.86 -4.11
CA MET A 144 -8.50 2.05 -4.43
C MET A 144 -9.35 1.76 -3.18
N PHE A 145 -8.76 1.49 -2.02
CA PHE A 145 -9.51 1.30 -0.78
C PHE A 145 -10.35 2.51 -0.39
N VAL A 146 -9.86 3.73 -0.65
CA VAL A 146 -10.64 4.95 -0.35
C VAL A 146 -11.89 5.08 -1.25
N TRP A 147 -11.84 4.56 -2.47
CA TRP A 147 -13.01 4.47 -3.34
C TRP A 147 -14.01 3.40 -2.89
N LEU A 148 -13.51 2.28 -2.41
CA LEU A 148 -14.33 1.09 -2.10
C LEU A 148 -14.95 1.12 -0.70
N LEU A 149 -14.30 1.77 0.27
CA LEU A 149 -14.71 1.74 1.68
C LEU A 149 -15.40 3.04 2.08
N PRO A 150 -16.39 2.98 2.99
CA PRO A 150 -16.96 4.17 3.59
C PRO A 150 -15.90 5.01 4.32
N PRO A 151 -16.02 6.34 4.33
CA PRO A 151 -15.06 7.24 4.98
C PRO A 151 -14.78 6.88 6.44
N ALA A 152 -15.78 6.50 7.20
CA ALA A 152 -15.64 6.07 8.59
C ALA A 152 -14.74 4.82 8.72
N THR A 153 -14.89 3.84 7.81
CA THR A 153 -14.05 2.65 7.76
C THR A 153 -12.60 3.01 7.40
N VAL A 154 -12.39 3.91 6.44
CA VAL A 154 -11.05 4.37 6.05
C VAL A 154 -10.34 5.01 7.24
N VAL A 155 -11.00 5.93 7.96
CA VAL A 155 -10.41 6.59 9.14
C VAL A 155 -10.12 5.57 10.26
N ALA A 156 -11.03 4.62 10.49
CA ALA A 156 -10.81 3.56 11.47
C ALA A 156 -9.60 2.69 11.12
N LEU A 157 -9.41 2.33 9.84
CA LEU A 157 -8.23 1.61 9.36
C LEU A 157 -6.96 2.43 9.50
N LEU A 158 -6.98 3.72 9.15
CA LEU A 158 -5.84 4.62 9.30
C LEU A 158 -5.40 4.79 10.76
N ALA A 159 -6.33 4.66 11.71
CA ALA A 159 -6.02 4.67 13.15
C ALA A 159 -5.53 3.30 13.66
N ALA A 160 -6.11 2.20 13.18
CA ALA A 160 -5.82 0.85 13.67
C ALA A 160 -4.53 0.25 13.11
N LEU A 161 -4.20 0.52 11.81
CA LEU A 161 -3.04 -0.06 11.14
C LEU A 161 -1.69 0.35 11.75
N PRO A 162 -1.45 1.62 12.18
CA PRO A 162 -0.22 1.99 12.88
C PRO A 162 -0.04 1.28 14.22
N ILE A 163 -1.14 1.04 14.94
CA ILE A 163 -1.13 0.29 16.20
C ILE A 163 -0.77 -1.16 15.94
N TYR A 164 -1.40 -1.76 14.91
CA TYR A 164 -1.09 -3.12 14.48
C TYR A 164 0.39 -3.25 14.07
N ASP A 165 0.91 -2.35 13.25
CA ASP A 165 2.32 -2.34 12.81
C ASP A 165 3.26 -2.26 14.02
N TYR A 166 2.99 -1.35 14.96
CA TYR A 166 3.77 -1.22 16.18
C TYR A 166 3.80 -2.52 17.00
N VAL A 167 2.65 -3.16 17.20
CA VAL A 167 2.54 -4.41 17.97
C VAL A 167 3.25 -5.56 17.26
N MET A 168 3.07 -5.68 15.93
CA MET A 168 3.67 -6.75 15.13
C MET A 168 5.18 -6.64 15.01
N VAL A 169 5.71 -5.41 14.95
CA VAL A 169 7.16 -5.18 14.90
C VAL A 169 7.79 -5.30 16.29
N SER A 170 7.16 -4.73 17.35
CA SER A 170 7.73 -4.70 18.70
C SER A 170 7.65 -6.04 19.43
N LYS A 171 6.55 -6.78 19.29
CA LYS A 171 6.27 -8.04 20.02
C LYS A 171 6.14 -9.27 19.13
N GLY A 172 6.15 -9.10 17.81
CA GLY A 172 5.60 -10.06 16.87
C GLY A 172 6.58 -10.94 16.10
N LEU A 173 5.96 -11.75 15.26
CA LEU A 173 6.57 -12.70 14.33
C LEU A 173 7.53 -12.03 13.33
N LEU A 174 7.25 -10.79 12.90
CA LEU A 174 8.09 -10.04 11.96
C LEU A 174 9.50 -9.79 12.53
N GLY A 175 9.62 -9.40 13.80
CA GLY A 175 10.92 -9.25 14.46
C GLY A 175 11.70 -10.57 14.52
N LYS A 176 11.00 -11.70 14.78
CA LYS A 176 11.60 -13.04 14.76
C LYS A 176 12.00 -13.48 13.35
N MET A 177 11.20 -13.16 12.33
CA MET A 177 11.49 -13.47 10.92
C MET A 177 12.70 -12.69 10.40
N VAL A 178 12.78 -11.39 10.70
CA VAL A 178 13.92 -10.54 10.33
C VAL A 178 15.19 -11.02 11.02
N ARG A 179 15.11 -11.37 12.30
CA ARG A 179 16.23 -11.93 13.06
C ARG A 179 16.71 -13.27 12.50
N ARG A 180 15.78 -14.17 12.20
CA ARG A 180 16.07 -15.48 11.59
C ARG A 180 16.60 -15.35 10.15
N SER A 181 16.13 -14.38 9.39
CA SER A 181 16.66 -14.06 8.06
C SER A 181 18.07 -13.51 8.13
N ARG A 182 18.41 -12.70 9.15
CA ARG A 182 19.78 -12.23 9.41
C ARG A 182 20.70 -13.36 9.85
N GLU A 183 20.25 -14.23 10.74
CA GLU A 183 21.03 -15.40 11.19
C GLU A 183 21.34 -16.38 10.04
N MET A 184 20.39 -16.56 9.11
CA MET A 184 20.59 -17.35 7.89
C MET A 184 21.45 -16.65 6.82
N SER A 185 21.67 -15.33 6.96
CA SER A 185 22.48 -14.52 6.02
C SER A 185 23.90 -14.28 6.53
N LEU A 186 24.24 -14.71 7.76
CA LEU A 186 25.61 -14.70 8.24
C LEU A 186 26.41 -15.77 7.45
N PRO A 187 27.53 -15.42 6.82
CA PRO A 187 28.36 -16.42 6.13
C PRO A 187 28.83 -17.44 7.16
N SER A 188 28.48 -18.71 6.93
CA SER A 188 29.20 -19.80 7.57
C SER A 188 30.67 -19.57 7.22
N ALA A 189 31.54 -19.55 8.24
CA ALA A 189 32.97 -19.38 8.09
C ALA A 189 33.56 -20.55 7.26
N GLY A 190 33.53 -20.42 5.95
CA GLY A 190 34.00 -21.41 5.00
C GLY A 190 33.77 -20.88 3.58
N GLY A 191 34.84 -20.34 3.00
CA GLY A 191 35.02 -19.69 1.73
C GLY A 191 34.13 -20.10 0.57
N GLY A 192 33.55 -19.09 -0.05
CA GLY A 192 32.83 -19.18 -1.30
C GLY A 192 32.33 -17.79 -1.70
N GLU A 193 33.10 -17.08 -2.51
CA GLU A 193 32.69 -15.83 -3.16
C GLU A 193 31.44 -16.06 -4.02
N GLY A 194 30.41 -15.21 -3.88
CA GLY A 194 29.44 -14.97 -4.93
C GLY A 194 27.98 -15.34 -4.69
N GLY A 195 27.57 -15.87 -3.56
CA GLY A 195 26.15 -16.13 -3.27
C GLY A 195 25.42 -14.90 -2.72
N LYS A 196 24.77 -14.09 -3.58
CA LYS A 196 23.76 -13.11 -3.14
C LYS A 196 22.68 -13.86 -2.36
N ALA A 197 22.72 -13.75 -1.02
CA ALA A 197 21.76 -14.39 -0.14
C ALA A 197 20.33 -14.10 -0.63
N ASP A 198 19.64 -15.15 -1.03
CA ASP A 198 18.22 -15.09 -1.41
C ASP A 198 17.40 -14.76 -0.18
N THR A 199 17.12 -13.47 0.01
CA THR A 199 16.24 -13.04 1.10
C THR A 199 14.84 -13.57 0.84
N PRO A 200 14.23 -14.30 1.79
CA PRO A 200 12.90 -14.91 1.62
C PRO A 200 11.75 -13.88 1.59
N LEU A 201 12.05 -12.59 1.67
CA LEU A 201 11.08 -11.47 1.69
C LEU A 201 10.83 -10.87 0.29
N PHE A 202 10.98 -11.67 -0.76
CA PHE A 202 10.65 -11.28 -2.13
C PHE A 202 9.20 -10.81 -2.24
N GLY A 203 9.00 -9.60 -2.78
CA GLY A 203 7.65 -9.04 -3.03
C GLY A 203 6.94 -8.39 -1.84
N PHE A 204 7.53 -8.36 -0.63
CA PHE A 204 6.94 -7.67 0.54
C PHE A 204 7.63 -6.37 0.90
N VAL A 205 8.85 -6.18 0.44
CA VAL A 205 9.70 -5.08 0.85
C VAL A 205 10.23 -4.36 -0.38
N VAL A 206 9.99 -3.06 -0.43
CA VAL A 206 10.58 -2.12 -1.38
C VAL A 206 11.95 -1.71 -0.87
N ARG A 207 13.00 -2.11 -1.56
CA ARG A 207 14.37 -1.77 -1.18
C ARG A 207 14.76 -0.43 -1.77
N LEU A 208 14.98 0.52 -0.91
CA LEU A 208 15.62 1.79 -1.23
C LEU A 208 17.10 1.68 -0.86
N LYS A 209 17.96 2.52 -1.43
CA LYS A 209 19.42 2.45 -1.22
C LYS A 209 19.85 2.31 0.25
N THR A 210 19.08 2.83 1.19
CA THR A 210 19.40 2.86 2.64
C THR A 210 18.27 2.50 3.55
N LEU A 211 17.06 2.34 3.04
CA LEU A 211 15.85 2.04 3.80
C LEU A 211 15.06 0.98 3.06
N SER A 212 14.52 0.02 3.80
CA SER A 212 13.56 -0.95 3.27
C SER A 212 12.21 -0.67 3.89
N LEU A 213 11.22 -0.37 3.05
CA LEU A 213 9.84 -0.14 3.46
C LEU A 213 8.96 -1.33 3.06
N GLY A 214 8.01 -1.69 3.90
CA GLY A 214 6.99 -2.67 3.56
C GLY A 214 6.06 -2.14 2.47
N VAL A 215 5.55 -3.00 1.59
CA VAL A 215 4.51 -2.59 0.62
C VAL A 215 3.26 -2.09 1.36
N GLY A 216 2.95 -2.66 2.53
CA GLY A 216 1.86 -2.21 3.39
C GLY A 216 1.96 -0.73 3.79
N ASP A 217 3.19 -0.21 4.00
CA ASP A 217 3.40 1.20 4.33
C ASP A 217 2.97 2.10 3.17
N PHE A 218 3.27 1.70 1.92
CA PHE A 218 2.82 2.41 0.71
C PHE A 218 1.30 2.42 0.58
N VAL A 219 0.63 1.30 0.91
CA VAL A 219 -0.84 1.21 0.92
C VAL A 219 -1.42 2.22 1.92
N VAL A 220 -0.92 2.26 3.15
CA VAL A 220 -1.45 3.13 4.20
C VAL A 220 -1.18 4.60 3.91
N TYR A 221 0.03 4.97 3.45
CA TYR A 221 0.35 6.36 3.11
C TYR A 221 -0.51 6.86 1.96
N SER A 222 -0.66 6.06 0.91
CA SER A 222 -1.51 6.45 -0.22
C SER A 222 -2.99 6.49 0.15
N MET A 223 -3.48 5.57 1.00
CA MET A 223 -4.83 5.60 1.52
C MET A 223 -5.09 6.90 2.30
N ALA A 224 -4.16 7.31 3.16
CA ALA A 224 -4.28 8.56 3.91
C ALA A 224 -4.30 9.80 3.00
N LEU A 225 -3.35 9.89 2.04
CA LEU A 225 -3.29 11.01 1.10
C LEU A 225 -4.48 11.04 0.14
N SER A 226 -4.96 9.88 -0.31
CA SER A 226 -6.15 9.79 -1.17
C SER A 226 -7.43 10.17 -0.42
N PHE A 227 -7.55 9.81 0.86
CA PHE A 227 -8.63 10.27 1.71
C PHE A 227 -8.67 11.79 1.80
N LEU A 228 -7.52 12.43 2.07
CA LEU A 228 -7.42 13.89 2.08
C LEU A 228 -7.80 14.51 0.73
N ALA A 229 -7.29 13.94 -0.37
CA ALA A 229 -7.60 14.43 -1.70
C ALA A 229 -9.09 14.37 -2.01
N MET A 230 -9.73 13.22 -1.75
CA MET A 230 -11.14 13.01 -2.07
C MET A 230 -12.10 13.83 -1.19
N ARG A 231 -11.74 14.04 0.09
CA ARG A 231 -12.56 14.88 0.98
C ARG A 231 -12.46 16.37 0.63
N LEU A 232 -11.29 16.83 0.25
CA LEU A 232 -11.04 18.25 0.04
C LEU A 232 -11.23 18.71 -1.40
N VAL A 233 -11.39 17.80 -2.37
CA VAL A 233 -11.65 18.15 -3.77
C VAL A 233 -12.99 18.87 -3.95
N GLU A 234 -13.96 18.62 -3.07
CA GLU A 234 -15.27 19.31 -3.09
C GLU A 234 -15.13 20.80 -2.78
N TYR A 235 -14.13 21.19 -2.00
CA TYR A 235 -13.80 22.59 -1.65
C TYR A 235 -12.84 23.26 -2.64
N GLY A 236 -12.36 22.51 -3.62
CA GLY A 236 -11.51 22.99 -4.69
C GLY A 236 -10.30 22.09 -4.96
N ARG A 237 -9.93 22.01 -6.22
CA ARG A 237 -8.78 21.18 -6.66
C ARG A 237 -7.47 21.62 -6.00
N ASP A 238 -7.27 22.92 -5.83
CA ASP A 238 -6.06 23.48 -5.22
C ASP A 238 -5.94 23.09 -3.75
N MET A 239 -7.05 23.12 -3.01
CA MET A 239 -7.11 22.68 -1.61
C MET A 239 -6.73 21.21 -1.48
N ALA A 240 -7.27 20.35 -2.33
CA ALA A 240 -6.93 18.92 -2.34
C ALA A 240 -5.44 18.69 -2.65
N LEU A 241 -4.89 19.39 -3.65
CA LEU A 241 -3.47 19.28 -4.01
C LEU A 241 -2.53 19.79 -2.91
N ILE A 242 -2.90 20.91 -2.26
CA ILE A 242 -2.15 21.45 -1.11
C ILE A 242 -2.17 20.44 0.05
N ALA A 243 -3.33 19.83 0.33
CA ALA A 243 -3.45 18.84 1.39
C ALA A 243 -2.62 17.57 1.13
N VAL A 244 -2.62 17.08 -0.12
CA VAL A 244 -1.74 15.97 -0.53
C VAL A 244 -0.28 16.34 -0.39
N GLY A 245 0.12 17.53 -0.81
CA GLY A 245 1.49 18.03 -0.69
C GLY A 245 1.93 18.16 0.78
N LEU A 246 1.09 18.77 1.62
CA LEU A 246 1.32 18.91 3.06
C LEU A 246 1.40 17.53 3.72
N GLY A 247 0.46 16.63 3.41
CA GLY A 247 0.45 15.26 3.91
C GLY A 247 1.73 14.49 3.54
N ALA A 248 2.21 14.65 2.30
CA ALA A 248 3.46 14.05 1.85
C ALA A 248 4.67 14.58 2.64
N VAL A 249 4.70 15.87 2.95
CA VAL A 249 5.74 16.49 3.80
C VAL A 249 5.68 15.92 5.22
N LEU A 250 4.48 15.76 5.80
CA LEU A 250 4.31 15.17 7.13
C LEU A 250 4.75 13.70 7.17
N ILE A 251 4.44 12.92 6.12
CA ILE A 251 4.95 11.53 5.99
C ILE A 251 6.49 11.54 5.93
N TYR A 252 7.09 12.44 5.17
CA TYR A 252 8.55 12.55 5.10
C TYR A 252 9.19 12.80 6.48
N PHE A 253 8.67 13.76 7.24
CA PHE A 253 9.15 14.03 8.59
C PHE A 253 8.91 12.86 9.54
N GLY A 254 7.75 12.21 9.46
CA GLY A 254 7.45 11.01 10.25
C GLY A 254 8.40 9.86 9.97
N LEU A 255 8.70 9.60 8.69
CA LEU A 255 9.70 8.59 8.30
C LEU A 255 11.11 8.98 8.78
N LYS A 256 11.48 10.25 8.72
CA LYS A 256 12.75 10.73 9.26
C LYS A 256 12.85 10.47 10.75
N LEU A 257 11.79 10.77 11.51
CA LEU A 257 11.70 10.45 12.95
C LEU A 257 11.80 8.94 13.21
N THR A 258 11.12 8.11 12.41
CA THR A 258 11.23 6.65 12.50
C THR A 258 12.68 6.18 12.35
N VAL A 259 13.40 6.72 11.38
CA VAL A 259 14.81 6.38 11.13
C VAL A 259 15.69 6.82 12.32
N GLU A 260 15.47 8.02 12.84
CA GLU A 260 16.29 8.56 13.93
C GLU A 260 16.01 7.86 15.27
N VAL A 261 14.77 7.55 15.58
CA VAL A 261 14.37 6.98 16.88
C VAL A 261 14.54 5.47 16.91
N PHE A 262 14.04 4.76 15.89
CA PHE A 262 14.02 3.29 15.90
C PHE A 262 15.18 2.67 15.12
N LEU A 263 15.44 3.12 13.90
CA LEU A 263 16.40 2.45 13.03
C LEU A 263 17.85 2.60 13.54
N LYS A 264 18.21 3.77 14.08
CA LYS A 264 19.54 4.02 14.66
C LYS A 264 19.76 3.23 15.94
N ARG A 265 18.72 2.99 16.75
CA ARG A 265 18.85 2.30 18.03
C ARG A 265 18.72 0.78 17.92
N TRP A 266 17.77 0.29 17.11
CA TRP A 266 17.43 -1.13 17.07
C TRP A 266 17.72 -1.80 15.71
N GLY A 267 18.10 -1.01 14.69
CA GLY A 267 18.37 -1.51 13.34
C GLY A 267 17.11 -1.93 12.55
N TYR A 268 15.92 -1.83 13.15
CA TYR A 268 14.60 -2.02 12.55
C TYR A 268 13.56 -1.27 13.37
N GLY A 269 12.39 -1.04 12.80
CA GLY A 269 11.31 -0.35 13.51
C GLY A 269 10.02 -0.27 12.69
N PRO A 270 8.89 -0.01 13.36
CA PRO A 270 7.62 0.20 12.70
C PRO A 270 7.66 1.49 11.88
N ALA A 271 7.21 1.43 10.63
CA ALA A 271 7.28 2.60 9.73
C ALA A 271 6.04 3.49 9.80
N LEU A 272 4.89 2.96 10.23
CA LEU A 272 3.61 3.65 10.21
C LEU A 272 3.35 4.62 11.37
N PRO A 273 3.76 4.35 12.64
CA PRO A 273 3.27 5.12 13.79
C PRO A 273 3.58 6.62 13.71
N PHE A 274 4.81 7.03 13.46
CA PHE A 274 5.17 8.45 13.43
C PHE A 274 4.56 9.21 12.25
N PRO A 275 4.62 8.71 10.99
CA PRO A 275 3.95 9.36 9.89
C PRO A 275 2.45 9.54 10.11
N MET A 276 1.77 8.50 10.61
CA MET A 276 0.33 8.55 10.84
C MET A 276 -0.04 9.44 12.03
N LEU A 277 0.80 9.49 13.08
CA LEU A 277 0.61 10.44 14.18
C LEU A 277 0.70 11.89 13.68
N LEU A 278 1.66 12.22 12.82
CA LEU A 278 1.79 13.56 12.24
C LEU A 278 0.65 13.90 11.27
N LEU A 279 0.11 12.90 10.56
CA LEU A 279 -1.02 13.07 9.65
C LEU A 279 -2.38 13.17 10.37
N SER A 280 -2.49 12.62 11.59
CA SER A 280 -3.78 12.53 12.29
C SER A 280 -4.51 13.87 12.46
N PRO A 281 -3.86 15.03 12.73
CA PRO A 281 -4.57 16.30 12.81
C PRO A 281 -5.16 16.71 11.47
N LEU A 282 -4.44 16.45 10.36
CA LEU A 282 -4.91 16.79 9.01
C LEU A 282 -6.08 15.90 8.58
N ILE A 283 -6.02 14.59 8.91
CA ILE A 283 -7.11 13.63 8.67
C ILE A 283 -8.34 14.00 9.51
N SER A 284 -8.14 14.35 10.78
CA SER A 284 -9.23 14.79 11.65
C SER A 284 -9.88 16.08 11.13
N LEU A 285 -9.09 17.04 10.67
CA LEU A 285 -9.62 18.26 10.06
C LEU A 285 -10.45 17.91 8.80
N ALA A 286 -9.94 17.09 7.90
CA ALA A 286 -10.63 16.66 6.68
C ALA A 286 -11.89 15.82 6.97
N TRP A 287 -12.03 15.24 8.14
CA TRP A 287 -13.23 14.53 8.56
C TRP A 287 -14.43 15.46 8.80
N PHE A 288 -14.18 16.68 9.27
CA PHE A 288 -15.22 17.66 9.55
C PHE A 288 -15.67 18.45 8.31
N PHE A 289 -14.92 18.36 7.24
CA PHE A 289 -15.30 18.85 5.92
C PHE A 289 -16.02 17.76 5.11
#